data_260ddc9362bb682470c8e78f3710e124
#
_entry.id   260ddc9362bb682470c8e78f3710e124
#
_cell.length_a   1.000
_cell.length_b   1.000
_cell.length_c   1.000
_cell.angle_alpha   90.00
_cell.angle_beta   90.00
_cell.angle_gamma   90.00
#
_symmetry.space_group_name_H-M   'P 1'
#
loop_
_entity.id
_entity.type
_entity.pdbx_description
1 polymer ?
#
loop_
_entity_poly.entity_id
_entity_poly.type
_entity_poly.pdbx_seq_one_letter_code
_entity_poly.pdbx_strand_id
1 'polypeptide(L)'
;MDEFYAFLFAGLLTFFLLVLFFGINQQPGIVSEYSVPTETGGPSKNVTQIEPSNYTSKEIYLGDFDVYTYLTNESKLLVKKVELKNGFFFGNKREKLRFSFPELGNAQNISLYFYVLDTNELGKINISINGNPLYYDKVIKGEYELDVPKDLLKNKGNILSMEADSSGFIFWQPNYCLISNLSLTWKKKNQKVISAKFYIYPNRYQNLYEARLIFLVKENSSEPLYIHLNGNPIFSEIASEEMYFLTLDKSNLFPGDNIIEFSTFGSYQIRDAKIDYTYLES
;
A
#
# COMPACT_ATOMS: atom_id res chain seq x y z
N MET A 1 41.62 20.80 9.72
CA MET A 1 40.62 19.97 10.45
C MET A 1 39.61 20.79 11.24
N ASP A 2 39.91 22.01 11.56
CA ASP A 2 39.08 22.86 12.46
C ASP A 2 37.83 23.46 11.80
N GLU A 3 37.84 23.72 10.49
CA GLU A 3 36.70 24.31 9.80
C GLU A 3 35.52 23.31 9.65
N PHE A 4 35.80 21.99 9.52
CA PHE A 4 34.79 20.99 9.42
C PHE A 4 33.99 20.85 10.75
N TYR A 5 34.68 20.91 11.89
CA TYR A 5 34.01 20.87 13.20
C TYR A 5 33.23 22.15 13.48
N ALA A 6 33.65 23.30 13.02
CA ALA A 6 32.91 24.55 13.14
C ALA A 6 31.60 24.52 12.35
N PHE A 7 31.60 23.94 11.13
CA PHE A 7 30.38 23.74 10.31
C PHE A 7 29.41 22.74 10.97
N LEU A 8 29.93 21.63 11.50
CA LEU A 8 29.11 20.61 12.17
C LEU A 8 28.46 21.19 13.44
N PHE A 9 29.20 21.98 14.21
CA PHE A 9 28.70 22.62 15.43
C PHE A 9 27.65 23.70 15.13
N ALA A 10 27.84 24.51 14.08
CA ALA A 10 26.87 25.49 13.63
C ALA A 10 25.56 24.84 13.12
N GLY A 11 25.66 23.71 12.40
CA GLY A 11 24.52 22.94 11.93
C GLY A 11 23.70 22.32 13.09
N LEU A 12 24.39 21.77 14.08
CA LEU A 12 23.75 21.19 15.28
C LEU A 12 23.06 22.27 16.14
N LEU A 13 23.69 23.44 16.30
CA LEU A 13 23.12 24.56 17.04
C LEU A 13 21.87 25.13 16.37
N THR A 14 21.88 25.24 15.02
CA THR A 14 20.70 25.69 14.26
C THR A 14 19.54 24.68 14.33
N PHE A 15 19.84 23.39 14.30
CA PHE A 15 18.83 22.35 14.47
C PHE A 15 18.21 22.37 15.86
N PHE A 16 19.04 22.57 16.90
CA PHE A 16 18.56 22.65 18.29
C PHE A 16 17.69 23.88 18.54
N LEU A 17 18.05 25.04 17.93
CA LEU A 17 17.23 26.26 18.00
C LEU A 17 15.88 26.10 17.26
N LEU A 18 15.86 25.41 16.13
CA LEU A 18 14.61 25.09 15.41
C LEU A 18 13.71 24.18 16.23
N VAL A 19 14.25 23.13 16.86
CA VAL A 19 13.45 22.23 17.73
C VAL A 19 12.89 22.98 18.94
N LEU A 20 13.65 23.90 19.55
CA LEU A 20 13.16 24.74 20.65
C LEU A 20 12.08 25.72 20.19
N PHE A 21 12.21 26.29 18.98
CA PHE A 21 11.22 27.26 18.47
C PHE A 21 9.89 26.59 18.08
N PHE A 22 9.93 25.40 17.51
CA PHE A 22 8.73 24.62 17.15
C PHE A 22 8.15 23.83 18.34
N GLY A 23 8.96 23.46 19.34
CA GLY A 23 8.51 22.75 20.54
C GLY A 23 7.77 23.63 21.54
N ILE A 24 7.97 24.96 21.53
CA ILE A 24 7.34 25.89 22.49
C ILE A 24 5.96 26.36 22.02
N ASN A 25 5.58 26.15 20.74
CA ASN A 25 4.29 26.60 20.20
C ASN A 25 3.16 25.58 20.25
N GLN A 26 3.31 24.47 20.98
CA GLN A 26 2.16 23.64 21.35
C GLN A 26 1.58 24.12 22.67
N GLN A 27 0.77 25.17 22.62
CA GLN A 27 -0.14 25.47 23.73
C GLN A 27 -1.16 24.33 23.85
N PRO A 28 -1.32 23.72 25.02
CA PRO A 28 -2.43 22.81 25.25
C PRO A 28 -3.72 23.61 25.14
N GLY A 29 -4.62 23.14 24.26
CA GLY A 29 -5.92 23.72 24.07
C GLY A 29 -6.63 23.90 25.39
N ILE A 30 -7.08 25.14 25.65
CA ILE A 30 -7.92 25.49 26.76
C ILE A 30 -9.22 24.72 26.61
N VAL A 31 -9.43 23.73 27.46
CA VAL A 31 -10.75 23.10 27.63
C VAL A 31 -11.65 24.20 28.22
N SER A 32 -12.54 24.73 27.40
CA SER A 32 -13.60 25.60 27.85
C SER A 32 -14.55 24.76 28.70
N GLU A 33 -14.49 24.95 30.04
CA GLU A 33 -15.57 24.53 30.93
C GLU A 33 -16.87 25.14 30.44
N TYR A 34 -17.77 24.29 29.94
CA TYR A 34 -19.17 24.66 29.73
C TYR A 34 -19.82 24.86 31.10
N SER A 35 -19.93 26.10 31.55
CA SER A 35 -20.80 26.49 32.65
C SER A 35 -22.24 26.28 32.21
N VAL A 36 -22.92 25.34 32.90
CA VAL A 36 -24.37 25.14 32.79
C VAL A 36 -25.03 26.43 33.34
N PRO A 37 -25.87 27.13 32.57
CA PRO A 37 -26.64 28.24 33.10
C PRO A 37 -27.71 27.69 34.04
N THR A 38 -27.67 28.13 35.32
CA THR A 38 -28.74 27.91 36.27
C THR A 38 -29.91 28.82 35.86
N GLU A 39 -30.94 28.28 35.21
CA GLU A 39 -32.17 29.02 34.97
C GLU A 39 -32.96 29.22 36.26
N THR A 40 -32.98 30.42 36.70
CA THR A 40 -33.98 30.93 37.69
C THR A 40 -35.30 31.19 36.96
N GLY A 41 -36.37 30.64 37.55
CA GLY A 41 -37.73 30.54 37.07
C GLY A 41 -38.31 31.70 36.27
N GLY A 42 -38.83 31.40 35.09
CA GLY A 42 -39.77 32.16 34.31
C GLY A 42 -41.01 31.33 33.97
N PRO A 43 -42.16 31.91 33.64
CA PRO A 43 -43.44 31.26 33.68
C PRO A 43 -43.52 30.13 32.62
N SER A 44 -44.13 29.03 33.04
CA SER A 44 -44.51 27.85 32.25
C SER A 44 -45.01 28.20 30.86
N LYS A 45 -44.14 28.01 29.87
CA LYS A 45 -44.52 27.87 28.47
C LYS A 45 -45.03 26.45 28.29
N ASN A 46 -46.21 26.29 27.71
CA ASN A 46 -46.80 25.03 27.32
C ASN A 46 -45.74 24.10 26.73
N VAL A 47 -45.37 23.07 27.48
CA VAL A 47 -44.62 21.94 26.95
C VAL A 47 -45.58 21.28 25.96
N THR A 48 -45.40 21.53 24.69
CA THR A 48 -46.02 20.70 23.63
C THR A 48 -45.52 19.27 23.92
N GLN A 49 -46.40 18.38 24.37
CA GLN A 49 -46.10 16.95 24.43
C GLN A 49 -45.67 16.57 23.04
N ILE A 50 -44.38 16.26 22.90
CA ILE A 50 -43.85 15.62 21.69
C ILE A 50 -44.50 14.25 21.72
N GLU A 51 -45.45 14.03 20.80
CA GLU A 51 -46.03 12.72 20.60
C GLU A 51 -44.92 11.69 20.40
N PRO A 52 -45.03 10.45 20.90
CA PRO A 52 -44.03 9.43 20.70
C PRO A 52 -43.83 9.30 19.18
N SER A 53 -42.63 9.68 18.71
CA SER A 53 -42.28 9.63 17.30
C SER A 53 -42.46 8.16 16.82
N ASN A 54 -43.20 7.95 15.76
CA ASN A 54 -43.41 6.62 15.11
C ASN A 54 -42.14 6.18 14.37
N TYR A 55 -40.98 6.39 15.00
CA TYR A 55 -39.69 5.94 14.45
C TYR A 55 -39.45 4.49 14.80
N THR A 56 -39.09 3.72 13.77
CA THR A 56 -38.73 2.31 13.91
C THR A 56 -37.27 2.12 13.52
N SER A 57 -36.49 1.45 14.38
CA SER A 57 -35.11 1.07 14.08
C SER A 57 -35.01 -0.33 13.54
N LYS A 58 -34.08 -0.56 12.63
CA LYS A 58 -33.73 -1.87 12.06
C LYS A 58 -32.24 -2.03 11.99
N GLU A 59 -31.77 -3.22 12.36
CA GLU A 59 -30.40 -3.64 12.25
C GLU A 59 -30.21 -4.64 11.11
N ILE A 60 -29.15 -4.51 10.36
CA ILE A 60 -28.72 -5.49 9.35
C ILE A 60 -27.29 -5.90 9.72
N TYR A 61 -27.13 -7.14 10.17
CA TYR A 61 -25.83 -7.68 10.54
C TYR A 61 -25.00 -8.00 9.29
N LEU A 62 -23.78 -7.47 9.23
CA LEU A 62 -22.85 -7.66 8.13
C LEU A 62 -21.86 -8.80 8.42
N GLY A 63 -21.60 -9.08 9.68
CA GLY A 63 -20.77 -10.20 10.13
C GLY A 63 -19.48 -9.79 10.85
N ASP A 64 -18.69 -10.81 11.16
CA ASP A 64 -17.36 -10.74 11.70
C ASP A 64 -16.38 -11.11 10.61
N PHE A 65 -15.33 -10.33 10.42
CA PHE A 65 -14.36 -10.59 9.37
C PHE A 65 -13.00 -9.94 9.66
N ASP A 66 -11.99 -10.45 8.94
CA ASP A 66 -10.64 -9.92 8.98
C ASP A 66 -10.30 -9.30 7.63
N VAL A 67 -9.82 -8.06 7.66
CA VAL A 67 -9.27 -7.33 6.51
C VAL A 67 -7.77 -7.25 6.68
N TYR A 68 -7.04 -7.72 5.68
CA TYR A 68 -5.58 -7.78 5.78
C TYR A 68 -4.90 -7.74 4.42
N THR A 69 -3.62 -7.47 4.46
CA THR A 69 -2.72 -7.59 3.32
C THR A 69 -2.03 -8.95 3.33
N TYR A 70 -1.89 -9.55 2.16
CA TYR A 70 -1.11 -10.76 1.97
C TYR A 70 -0.14 -10.62 0.79
N LEU A 71 0.92 -11.42 0.81
CA LEU A 71 1.93 -11.42 -0.22
C LEU A 71 1.76 -12.64 -1.11
N THR A 72 1.80 -12.44 -2.42
CA THR A 72 1.91 -13.51 -3.42
C THR A 72 3.26 -13.44 -4.12
N ASN A 73 3.82 -14.61 -4.42
CA ASN A 73 5.03 -14.69 -5.23
C ASN A 73 4.62 -14.59 -6.70
N GLU A 74 5.19 -13.62 -7.37
CA GLU A 74 4.95 -13.38 -8.79
C GLU A 74 6.26 -13.53 -9.57
N SER A 75 6.16 -13.90 -10.84
CA SER A 75 7.31 -13.98 -11.72
C SER A 75 6.96 -13.55 -13.13
N LYS A 76 7.94 -12.97 -13.82
CA LYS A 76 7.84 -12.59 -15.22
C LYS A 76 9.06 -13.09 -15.98
N LEU A 77 8.86 -14.06 -16.85
CA LEU A 77 9.90 -14.50 -17.77
C LEU A 77 10.23 -13.36 -18.75
N LEU A 78 11.49 -12.93 -18.78
CA LEU A 78 11.99 -11.94 -19.71
C LEU A 78 12.47 -12.60 -21.01
N VAL A 79 13.23 -13.67 -20.87
CA VAL A 79 13.71 -14.45 -22.03
C VAL A 79 14.06 -15.88 -21.61
N LYS A 80 13.79 -16.84 -22.52
CA LYS A 80 14.06 -18.26 -22.27
C LYS A 80 15.54 -18.61 -22.34
N LYS A 81 16.29 -17.96 -23.24
CA LYS A 81 17.70 -18.30 -23.48
C LYS A 81 18.44 -17.08 -24.04
N VAL A 82 19.61 -16.80 -23.48
CA VAL A 82 20.53 -15.72 -23.88
C VAL A 82 21.92 -16.32 -24.03
N GLU A 83 22.59 -16.01 -25.13
CA GLU A 83 23.98 -16.31 -25.32
C GLU A 83 24.79 -15.01 -25.33
N LEU A 84 25.73 -14.90 -24.39
CA LEU A 84 26.68 -13.81 -24.31
C LEU A 84 28.04 -14.31 -24.79
N LYS A 85 28.70 -13.49 -25.63
CA LYS A 85 29.98 -13.85 -26.19
C LYS A 85 30.80 -12.57 -26.44
N ASN A 86 32.09 -12.61 -26.09
CA ASN A 86 32.99 -11.52 -26.43
C ASN A 86 34.41 -12.06 -26.68
N GLY A 87 34.94 -11.80 -27.85
CA GLY A 87 36.27 -12.25 -28.22
C GLY A 87 36.79 -11.51 -29.44
N PHE A 88 38.08 -11.24 -29.49
CA PHE A 88 38.73 -10.43 -30.51
C PHE A 88 38.42 -10.93 -31.94
N PHE A 89 38.47 -12.24 -32.18
CA PHE A 89 38.19 -12.84 -33.48
C PHE A 89 36.73 -13.34 -33.63
N PHE A 90 35.97 -13.36 -32.55
CA PHE A 90 34.66 -14.04 -32.49
C PHE A 90 33.49 -13.07 -32.38
N GLY A 91 33.79 -11.76 -32.40
CA GLY A 91 32.79 -10.73 -32.26
C GLY A 91 32.25 -10.59 -30.83
N ASN A 92 31.32 -9.67 -30.68
CA ASN A 92 30.64 -9.38 -29.42
C ASN A 92 29.14 -9.63 -29.57
N LYS A 93 28.61 -10.55 -28.77
CA LYS A 93 27.20 -10.84 -28.65
C LYS A 93 26.73 -10.44 -27.28
N ARG A 94 25.96 -9.35 -27.23
CA ARG A 94 25.33 -8.77 -26.05
C ARG A 94 23.83 -8.79 -26.21
N GLU A 95 23.12 -8.75 -25.10
CA GLU A 95 21.67 -8.74 -25.10
C GLU A 95 21.14 -7.45 -24.45
N LYS A 96 20.08 -6.89 -25.05
CA LYS A 96 19.34 -5.75 -24.48
C LYS A 96 17.86 -6.07 -24.56
N LEU A 97 17.25 -6.28 -23.40
CA LEU A 97 15.84 -6.63 -23.25
C LEU A 97 15.06 -5.42 -22.76
N ARG A 98 13.99 -5.07 -23.44
CA ARG A 98 13.03 -4.05 -22.97
C ARG A 98 11.87 -4.72 -22.27
N PHE A 99 11.52 -4.20 -21.10
CA PHE A 99 10.38 -4.71 -20.34
C PHE A 99 9.66 -3.59 -19.59
N SER A 100 8.40 -3.86 -19.24
CA SER A 100 7.58 -3.00 -18.37
C SER A 100 7.32 -3.73 -17.06
N PHE A 101 7.27 -2.97 -15.95
CA PHE A 101 6.99 -3.49 -14.63
C PHE A 101 5.90 -2.63 -13.95
N PRO A 102 4.63 -2.74 -14.40
CA PRO A 102 3.53 -1.85 -13.99
C PRO A 102 3.17 -1.97 -12.51
N GLU A 103 3.54 -3.08 -11.87
CA GLU A 103 3.21 -3.37 -10.47
C GLU A 103 4.27 -2.86 -9.47
N LEU A 104 5.19 -2.01 -9.93
CA LEU A 104 6.30 -1.51 -9.11
C LEU A 104 5.84 -0.93 -7.76
N GLY A 105 4.68 -0.25 -7.73
CA GLY A 105 4.10 0.30 -6.48
C GLY A 105 3.92 -0.74 -5.39
N ASN A 106 3.39 -1.91 -5.76
CA ASN A 106 2.99 -2.99 -4.84
C ASN A 106 4.02 -4.13 -4.74
N ALA A 107 5.14 -4.01 -5.46
CA ALA A 107 6.19 -5.02 -5.46
C ALA A 107 7.17 -4.82 -4.31
N GLN A 108 7.58 -5.92 -3.70
CA GLN A 108 8.62 -6.03 -2.67
C GLN A 108 9.56 -7.16 -3.03
N ASN A 109 10.80 -7.14 -2.51
CA ASN A 109 11.80 -8.19 -2.70
C ASN A 109 11.90 -8.60 -4.18
N ILE A 110 12.29 -7.62 -5.01
CA ILE A 110 12.40 -7.84 -6.45
C ILE A 110 13.76 -8.45 -6.72
N SER A 111 13.80 -9.58 -7.43
CA SER A 111 15.04 -10.26 -7.79
C SER A 111 15.07 -10.57 -9.29
N LEU A 112 16.25 -10.56 -9.86
CA LEU A 112 16.53 -11.09 -11.20
C LEU A 112 17.06 -12.51 -11.05
N TYR A 113 16.28 -13.49 -11.50
CA TYR A 113 16.62 -14.92 -11.45
C TYR A 113 17.06 -15.39 -12.82
N PHE A 114 18.12 -16.19 -12.89
CA PHE A 114 18.56 -16.87 -14.10
C PHE A 114 19.39 -18.11 -13.78
N TYR A 115 19.48 -19.00 -14.76
CA TYR A 115 20.32 -20.20 -14.67
C TYR A 115 21.43 -20.14 -15.73
N VAL A 116 22.69 -20.30 -15.31
CA VAL A 116 23.84 -20.42 -16.21
C VAL A 116 23.97 -21.87 -16.66
N LEU A 117 23.57 -22.15 -17.91
CA LEU A 117 23.61 -23.47 -18.51
C LEU A 117 25.05 -23.90 -18.83
N ASP A 118 25.82 -22.94 -19.37
CA ASP A 118 27.19 -23.19 -19.83
C ASP A 118 28.02 -21.92 -19.77
N THR A 119 29.31 -22.07 -19.46
CA THR A 119 30.29 -20.97 -19.42
C THR A 119 31.70 -21.54 -19.52
N ASN A 120 32.61 -20.77 -20.06
CA ASN A 120 34.03 -21.12 -20.05
C ASN A 120 34.85 -20.38 -18.98
N GLU A 121 34.19 -19.53 -18.17
CA GLU A 121 34.77 -18.84 -17.00
C GLU A 121 35.99 -17.94 -17.31
N LEU A 122 36.22 -17.60 -18.58
CA LEU A 122 37.40 -16.81 -18.99
C LEU A 122 37.29 -15.34 -18.62
N GLY A 123 36.09 -14.79 -18.52
CA GLY A 123 35.88 -13.39 -18.17
C GLY A 123 34.64 -13.21 -17.28
N LYS A 124 34.40 -11.95 -16.94
CA LYS A 124 33.20 -11.54 -16.19
C LYS A 124 32.01 -11.36 -17.10
N ILE A 125 30.81 -11.40 -16.52
CA ILE A 125 29.60 -10.89 -17.15
C ILE A 125 29.19 -9.60 -16.44
N ASN A 126 28.65 -8.66 -17.22
CA ASN A 126 28.11 -7.41 -16.75
C ASN A 126 26.59 -7.44 -16.99
N ILE A 127 25.81 -7.28 -15.92
CA ILE A 127 24.35 -7.17 -15.97
C ILE A 127 23.98 -5.81 -15.40
N SER A 128 23.22 -5.02 -16.16
CA SER A 128 22.78 -3.70 -15.74
C SER A 128 21.31 -3.46 -16.06
N ILE A 129 20.63 -2.67 -15.20
CA ILE A 129 19.25 -2.23 -15.41
C ILE A 129 19.26 -0.70 -15.57
N ASN A 130 18.69 -0.22 -16.68
CA ASN A 130 18.60 1.21 -16.99
C ASN A 130 19.98 1.93 -16.96
N GLY A 131 21.06 1.20 -17.28
CA GLY A 131 22.43 1.70 -17.24
C GLY A 131 23.12 1.62 -15.88
N ASN A 132 22.41 1.22 -14.81
CA ASN A 132 23.00 1.02 -13.49
C ASN A 132 23.47 -0.43 -13.34
N PRO A 133 24.71 -0.66 -12.89
CA PRO A 133 25.26 -2.01 -12.74
C PRO A 133 24.53 -2.76 -11.61
N LEU A 134 24.11 -4.00 -11.90
CA LEU A 134 23.50 -4.91 -10.95
C LEU A 134 24.45 -6.04 -10.56
N TYR A 135 25.22 -6.53 -11.52
CA TYR A 135 26.17 -7.62 -11.33
C TYR A 135 27.39 -7.46 -12.24
N TYR A 136 28.58 -7.66 -11.69
CA TYR A 136 29.82 -7.64 -12.45
C TYR A 136 30.83 -8.61 -11.84
N ASP A 137 30.74 -9.88 -12.22
CA ASP A 137 31.70 -10.91 -11.81
C ASP A 137 31.70 -12.11 -12.75
N LYS A 138 32.60 -13.08 -12.50
CA LYS A 138 32.60 -14.37 -13.16
C LYS A 138 31.38 -15.19 -12.71
N VAL A 139 30.88 -16.00 -13.63
CA VAL A 139 29.81 -16.95 -13.35
C VAL A 139 30.29 -18.38 -13.59
N ILE A 140 29.79 -19.29 -12.79
CA ILE A 140 29.88 -20.74 -12.97
C ILE A 140 28.51 -21.30 -13.34
N LYS A 141 28.42 -22.55 -13.74
CA LYS A 141 27.12 -23.22 -13.99
C LYS A 141 26.30 -23.27 -12.72
N GLY A 142 25.03 -22.89 -12.80
CA GLY A 142 24.13 -22.90 -11.64
C GLY A 142 23.08 -21.79 -11.66
N GLU A 143 22.37 -21.69 -10.57
CA GLU A 143 21.30 -20.71 -10.34
C GLU A 143 21.89 -19.43 -9.76
N TYR A 144 21.31 -18.31 -10.20
CA TYR A 144 21.64 -16.96 -9.73
C TYR A 144 20.36 -16.22 -9.40
N GLU A 145 20.37 -15.58 -8.25
CA GLU A 145 19.35 -14.65 -7.82
C GLU A 145 20.03 -13.36 -7.38
N LEU A 146 19.72 -12.27 -8.05
CA LEU A 146 20.29 -10.95 -7.81
C LEU A 146 19.20 -10.01 -7.32
N ASP A 147 19.36 -9.43 -6.14
CA ASP A 147 18.45 -8.41 -5.64
C ASP A 147 18.43 -7.20 -6.57
N VAL A 148 17.23 -6.76 -6.94
CA VAL A 148 17.02 -5.59 -7.79
C VAL A 148 16.48 -4.46 -6.95
N PRO A 149 17.28 -3.41 -6.66
CA PRO A 149 16.81 -2.22 -5.97
C PRO A 149 15.63 -1.59 -6.72
N LYS A 150 14.56 -1.27 -5.99
CA LYS A 150 13.30 -0.75 -6.56
C LYS A 150 13.48 0.57 -7.30
N ASP A 151 14.42 1.40 -6.86
CA ASP A 151 14.78 2.69 -7.45
C ASP A 151 15.44 2.58 -8.84
N LEU A 152 16.00 1.41 -9.17
CA LEU A 152 16.53 1.14 -10.51
C LEU A 152 15.43 0.85 -11.54
N LEU A 153 14.20 0.58 -11.10
CA LEU A 153 13.08 0.18 -11.95
C LEU A 153 12.11 1.34 -12.22
N LYS A 154 11.46 1.26 -13.38
CA LYS A 154 10.38 2.13 -13.82
C LYS A 154 9.15 1.30 -14.15
N ASN A 155 7.96 1.91 -14.08
CA ASN A 155 6.71 1.23 -14.48
C ASN A 155 6.74 0.81 -15.97
N LYS A 156 7.41 1.59 -16.83
CA LYS A 156 7.52 1.30 -18.27
C LYS A 156 8.93 1.63 -18.76
N GLY A 157 9.34 0.94 -19.83
CA GLY A 157 10.55 1.28 -20.57
C GLY A 157 11.86 0.90 -19.87
N ASN A 158 11.86 -0.12 -19.01
CA ASN A 158 13.11 -0.65 -18.45
C ASN A 158 13.94 -1.34 -19.53
N ILE A 159 15.24 -1.22 -19.41
CA ILE A 159 16.25 -1.86 -20.26
C ILE A 159 17.16 -2.70 -19.37
N LEU A 160 17.12 -4.01 -19.53
CA LEU A 160 18.10 -4.94 -18.97
C LEU A 160 19.17 -5.16 -20.04
N SER A 161 20.42 -4.83 -19.72
CA SER A 161 21.57 -5.06 -20.60
C SER A 161 22.47 -6.12 -19.99
N MET A 162 22.90 -7.06 -20.83
CA MET A 162 23.79 -8.15 -20.44
C MET A 162 24.90 -8.26 -21.49
N GLU A 163 26.15 -8.33 -21.01
CA GLU A 163 27.29 -8.46 -21.88
C GLU A 163 28.40 -9.27 -21.18
N ALA A 164 29.22 -9.93 -21.96
CA ALA A 164 30.44 -10.60 -21.48
C ALA A 164 31.63 -9.70 -21.70
N ASP A 165 32.53 -9.61 -20.73
CA ASP A 165 33.84 -8.96 -20.92
C ASP A 165 34.72 -9.73 -21.91
N SER A 166 35.78 -9.11 -22.36
CA SER A 166 36.78 -9.79 -23.15
C SER A 166 37.48 -10.88 -22.31
N SER A 167 37.97 -11.92 -22.99
CA SER A 167 38.78 -12.97 -22.36
C SER A 167 40.21 -12.52 -21.97
N GLY A 168 40.49 -11.23 -22.06
CA GLY A 168 41.80 -10.66 -21.70
C GLY A 168 42.93 -11.17 -22.61
N PHE A 169 44.00 -11.68 -22.00
CA PHE A 169 45.17 -12.19 -22.72
C PHE A 169 44.89 -13.48 -23.52
N ILE A 170 43.77 -14.15 -23.29
CA ILE A 170 43.37 -15.37 -24.01
C ILE A 170 42.55 -14.96 -25.24
N PHE A 171 43.06 -14.09 -26.09
CA PHE A 171 42.36 -13.49 -27.21
C PHE A 171 41.93 -14.49 -28.30
N TRP A 172 42.50 -15.72 -28.34
CA TRP A 172 42.11 -16.80 -29.25
C TRP A 172 40.88 -17.59 -28.78
N GLN A 173 40.35 -17.34 -27.58
CA GLN A 173 39.09 -17.88 -27.08
C GLN A 173 38.16 -16.75 -26.65
N PRO A 174 36.90 -16.76 -27.06
CA PRO A 174 35.94 -15.77 -26.58
C PRO A 174 35.55 -16.07 -25.14
N ASN A 175 35.29 -15.05 -24.34
CA ASN A 175 34.50 -15.22 -23.14
C ASN A 175 33.07 -15.58 -23.56
N TYR A 176 32.50 -16.64 -22.98
CA TYR A 176 31.23 -17.23 -23.37
C TYR A 176 30.40 -17.58 -22.14
N CYS A 177 29.11 -17.22 -22.18
CA CYS A 177 28.13 -17.58 -21.18
C CYS A 177 26.75 -17.81 -21.82
N LEU A 178 26.14 -18.94 -21.48
CA LEU A 178 24.80 -19.32 -21.93
C LEU A 178 23.86 -19.31 -20.72
N ILE A 179 22.88 -18.41 -20.76
CA ILE A 179 21.91 -18.17 -19.71
C ILE A 179 20.54 -18.67 -20.15
N SER A 180 19.78 -19.24 -19.22
CA SER A 180 18.38 -19.63 -19.44
C SER A 180 17.46 -19.14 -18.34
N ASN A 181 16.16 -19.13 -18.62
CA ASN A 181 15.08 -18.80 -17.69
C ASN A 181 15.26 -17.46 -16.99
N LEU A 182 15.79 -16.47 -17.72
CA LEU A 182 15.96 -15.13 -17.19
C LEU A 182 14.59 -14.51 -16.87
N SER A 183 14.33 -14.29 -15.60
CA SER A 183 13.03 -13.81 -15.10
C SER A 183 13.20 -12.79 -13.97
N LEU A 184 12.24 -11.90 -13.84
CA LEU A 184 12.04 -11.12 -12.62
C LEU A 184 11.09 -11.88 -11.72
N THR A 185 11.42 -11.94 -10.43
CA THR A 185 10.57 -12.48 -9.36
C THR A 185 10.34 -11.39 -8.34
N TRP A 186 9.17 -11.35 -7.72
CA TRP A 186 8.85 -10.39 -6.67
C TRP A 186 7.72 -10.88 -5.78
N LYS A 187 7.61 -10.29 -4.60
CA LYS A 187 6.42 -10.42 -3.75
C LYS A 187 5.46 -9.28 -4.03
N LYS A 188 4.23 -9.61 -4.43
CA LYS A 188 3.16 -8.64 -4.67
C LYS A 188 2.31 -8.49 -3.42
N LYS A 189 2.16 -7.24 -2.97
CA LYS A 189 1.27 -6.88 -1.87
C LYS A 189 -0.17 -6.78 -2.38
N ASN A 190 -1.06 -7.63 -1.87
CA ASN A 190 -2.47 -7.67 -2.21
C ASN A 190 -3.31 -7.35 -0.97
N GLN A 191 -4.46 -6.72 -1.18
CA GLN A 191 -5.45 -6.45 -0.12
C GLN A 191 -6.56 -7.50 -0.17
N LYS A 192 -6.94 -8.04 1.00
CA LYS A 192 -8.20 -8.75 1.14
C LYS A 192 -9.29 -7.70 1.36
N VAL A 193 -10.10 -7.47 0.34
CA VAL A 193 -11.28 -6.61 0.41
C VAL A 193 -12.47 -7.46 0.85
N ILE A 194 -13.20 -7.00 1.86
CA ILE A 194 -14.48 -7.60 2.28
C ILE A 194 -15.59 -6.71 1.79
N SER A 195 -16.47 -7.28 0.96
CA SER A 195 -17.68 -6.63 0.46
C SER A 195 -18.90 -7.26 1.10
N ALA A 196 -19.72 -6.47 1.77
CA ALA A 196 -21.02 -6.89 2.31
C ALA A 196 -22.15 -6.15 1.60
N LYS A 197 -23.21 -6.89 1.22
CA LYS A 197 -24.40 -6.32 0.60
C LYS A 197 -25.51 -6.20 1.64
N PHE A 198 -26.24 -5.10 1.59
CA PHE A 198 -27.43 -4.91 2.40
C PHE A 198 -28.52 -4.19 1.60
N TYR A 199 -29.77 -4.38 2.00
CA TYR A 199 -30.93 -3.90 1.27
C TYR A 199 -31.77 -2.95 2.12
N ILE A 200 -32.07 -1.75 1.58
CA ILE A 200 -33.00 -0.79 2.17
C ILE A 200 -34.25 -0.74 1.29
N TYR A 201 -35.39 -1.11 1.88
CA TYR A 201 -36.68 -1.08 1.15
C TYR A 201 -36.99 0.37 0.70
N PRO A 202 -37.48 0.58 -0.54
CA PRO A 202 -37.75 1.92 -1.08
C PRO A 202 -38.67 2.78 -0.19
N ASN A 203 -39.71 2.21 0.40
CA ASN A 203 -40.61 2.91 1.33
C ASN A 203 -39.87 3.37 2.61
N ARG A 204 -38.96 2.56 3.14
CA ARG A 204 -38.14 2.92 4.30
C ARG A 204 -37.09 3.96 3.93
N TYR A 205 -36.49 3.87 2.75
CA TYR A 205 -35.52 4.84 2.26
C TYR A 205 -36.13 6.23 2.14
N GLN A 206 -37.37 6.36 1.62
CA GLN A 206 -38.05 7.64 1.53
C GLN A 206 -38.18 8.32 2.91
N ASN A 207 -38.53 7.53 3.92
CA ASN A 207 -38.78 7.95 5.29
C ASN A 207 -37.54 7.79 6.19
N LEU A 208 -36.36 7.55 5.62
CA LEU A 208 -35.12 7.34 6.36
C LEU A 208 -34.73 8.61 7.12
N TYR A 209 -34.66 8.51 8.43
CA TYR A 209 -34.24 9.55 9.34
C TYR A 209 -32.74 9.53 9.57
N GLU A 210 -32.18 8.37 9.89
CA GLU A 210 -30.76 8.16 10.17
C GLU A 210 -30.33 6.77 9.76
N ALA A 211 -29.08 6.63 9.34
CA ALA A 211 -28.41 5.34 9.16
C ALA A 211 -26.97 5.43 9.69
N ARG A 212 -26.51 4.37 10.34
CA ARG A 212 -25.17 4.25 10.90
C ARG A 212 -24.55 2.92 10.54
N LEU A 213 -23.26 2.94 10.26
CA LEU A 213 -22.43 1.74 10.30
C LEU A 213 -21.83 1.64 11.71
N ILE A 214 -22.04 0.50 12.34
CA ILE A 214 -21.51 0.19 13.67
C ILE A 214 -20.59 -1.01 13.54
N PHE A 215 -19.38 -0.94 14.09
CA PHE A 215 -18.44 -2.06 14.12
C PHE A 215 -17.43 -1.91 15.25
N LEU A 216 -16.91 -3.04 15.73
CA LEU A 216 -15.87 -3.11 16.74
C LEU A 216 -14.54 -3.48 16.07
N VAL A 217 -13.51 -2.71 16.30
CA VAL A 217 -12.12 -3.07 15.98
C VAL A 217 -11.52 -3.81 17.16
N LYS A 218 -11.11 -5.09 16.98
CA LYS A 218 -10.48 -5.92 18.02
C LYS A 218 -8.97 -5.91 17.94
N GLU A 219 -8.41 -5.86 16.72
CA GLU A 219 -6.99 -5.73 16.46
C GLU A 219 -6.80 -4.64 15.42
N ASN A 220 -5.86 -3.74 15.68
CA ASN A 220 -5.55 -2.60 14.83
C ASN A 220 -4.20 -2.77 14.12
N SER A 221 -3.94 -1.85 13.20
CA SER A 221 -2.71 -1.75 12.42
C SER A 221 -2.22 -0.30 12.42
N SER A 222 -0.95 -0.10 12.09
CA SER A 222 -0.39 1.23 11.80
C SER A 222 -0.82 1.80 10.44
N GLU A 223 -1.47 0.98 9.60
CA GLU A 223 -1.96 1.37 8.28
C GLU A 223 -3.45 1.74 8.36
N PRO A 224 -3.95 2.69 7.54
CA PRO A 224 -5.35 3.07 7.56
C PRO A 224 -6.31 1.94 7.22
N LEU A 225 -7.48 1.95 7.88
CA LEU A 225 -8.66 1.21 7.47
C LEU A 225 -9.45 2.09 6.49
N TYR A 226 -9.79 1.55 5.33
CA TYR A 226 -10.61 2.21 4.30
C TYR A 226 -11.98 1.56 4.25
N ILE A 227 -13.04 2.35 4.34
CA ILE A 227 -14.41 1.89 4.20
C ILE A 227 -15.09 2.70 3.10
N HIS A 228 -15.67 2.01 2.12
CA HIS A 228 -16.43 2.60 1.03
C HIS A 228 -17.88 2.15 1.08
N LEU A 229 -18.80 3.07 0.86
CA LEU A 229 -20.23 2.79 0.69
C LEU A 229 -20.62 3.13 -0.75
N ASN A 230 -21.06 2.12 -1.51
CA ASN A 230 -21.41 2.27 -2.92
C ASN A 230 -20.30 2.95 -3.76
N GLY A 231 -19.02 2.63 -3.44
CA GLY A 231 -17.83 3.20 -4.07
C GLY A 231 -17.39 4.56 -3.52
N ASN A 232 -18.18 5.21 -2.65
CA ASN A 232 -17.82 6.48 -2.02
C ASN A 232 -17.04 6.23 -0.72
N PRO A 233 -15.90 6.88 -0.45
CA PRO A 233 -15.18 6.72 0.79
C PRO A 233 -15.96 7.35 1.95
N ILE A 234 -16.17 6.58 3.04
CA ILE A 234 -16.83 7.04 4.25
C ILE A 234 -15.93 7.00 5.48
N PHE A 235 -14.79 6.29 5.40
CA PHE A 235 -13.77 6.23 6.44
C PHE A 235 -12.39 5.95 5.82
N SER A 236 -11.35 6.66 6.30
CA SER A 236 -9.98 6.51 5.80
C SER A 236 -8.99 6.97 6.87
N GLU A 237 -8.92 6.24 7.99
CA GLU A 237 -8.07 6.59 9.13
C GLU A 237 -7.47 5.33 9.76
N ILE A 238 -6.44 5.51 10.61
CA ILE A 238 -5.94 4.46 11.49
C ILE A 238 -6.97 4.26 12.59
N ALA A 239 -7.65 3.10 12.57
CA ALA A 239 -8.66 2.80 13.55
C ALA A 239 -8.04 2.19 14.83
N SER A 240 -8.45 2.67 15.99
CA SER A 240 -8.08 2.14 17.31
C SER A 240 -8.94 0.94 17.69
N GLU A 241 -8.55 0.19 18.73
CA GLU A 241 -9.32 -0.95 19.24
C GLU A 241 -10.53 -0.44 20.06
N GLU A 242 -11.59 -0.04 19.36
CA GLU A 242 -12.81 0.50 19.95
C GLU A 242 -14.05 0.26 19.07
N MET A 243 -15.21 0.61 19.57
CA MET A 243 -16.46 0.59 18.84
C MET A 243 -16.62 1.88 18.02
N TYR A 244 -16.87 1.74 16.74
CA TYR A 244 -17.10 2.84 15.79
C TYR A 244 -18.58 3.00 15.47
N PHE A 245 -19.02 4.24 15.37
CA PHE A 245 -20.36 4.65 14.98
C PHE A 245 -20.24 5.69 13.85
N LEU A 246 -20.31 5.25 12.61
CA LEU A 246 -20.19 6.13 11.45
C LEU A 246 -21.58 6.46 10.91
N THR A 247 -21.95 7.73 10.93
CA THR A 247 -23.19 8.18 10.29
C THR A 247 -23.07 8.06 8.78
N LEU A 248 -24.02 7.39 8.15
CA LEU A 248 -24.10 7.20 6.71
C LEU A 248 -24.97 8.29 6.11
N ASP A 249 -24.36 9.12 5.23
CA ASP A 249 -25.12 10.14 4.51
C ASP A 249 -26.14 9.47 3.58
N LYS A 250 -27.38 9.95 3.60
CA LYS A 250 -28.46 9.47 2.74
C LYS A 250 -28.12 9.60 1.26
N SER A 251 -27.31 10.57 0.87
CA SER A 251 -26.83 10.75 -0.50
C SER A 251 -25.93 9.59 -0.99
N ASN A 252 -25.27 8.86 -0.09
CA ASN A 252 -24.43 7.72 -0.39
C ASN A 252 -25.20 6.39 -0.32
N LEU A 253 -26.46 6.41 0.08
CA LEU A 253 -27.35 5.25 0.16
C LEU A 253 -28.30 5.22 -1.05
N PHE A 254 -28.73 4.02 -1.43
CA PHE A 254 -29.73 3.81 -2.48
C PHE A 254 -30.97 3.07 -1.94
N PRO A 255 -32.15 3.36 -2.50
CA PRO A 255 -33.28 2.45 -2.31
C PRO A 255 -32.96 1.13 -3.03
N GLY A 256 -33.00 0.01 -2.31
CA GLY A 256 -32.60 -1.30 -2.83
C GLY A 256 -31.23 -1.73 -2.33
N ASP A 257 -30.44 -2.30 -3.23
CA ASP A 257 -29.11 -2.87 -2.92
C ASP A 257 -28.08 -1.80 -2.64
N ASN A 258 -27.32 -1.98 -1.57
CA ASN A 258 -26.16 -1.19 -1.19
C ASN A 258 -24.98 -2.12 -0.94
N ILE A 259 -23.77 -1.64 -1.21
CA ILE A 259 -22.52 -2.38 -1.00
C ILE A 259 -21.62 -1.56 -0.10
N ILE A 260 -21.13 -2.20 0.97
CA ILE A 260 -20.11 -1.65 1.82
C ILE A 260 -18.83 -2.49 1.70
N GLU A 261 -17.69 -1.83 1.57
CA GLU A 261 -16.41 -2.48 1.36
C GLU A 261 -15.41 -2.02 2.40
N PHE A 262 -14.69 -2.98 2.99
CA PHE A 262 -13.61 -2.76 3.95
C PHE A 262 -12.30 -3.22 3.34
N SER A 263 -11.26 -2.40 3.43
CA SER A 263 -9.92 -2.73 2.93
C SER A 263 -8.83 -2.04 3.75
N THR A 264 -7.60 -2.58 3.73
CA THR A 264 -6.44 -1.98 4.39
C THR A 264 -5.15 -2.45 3.72
N PHE A 265 -4.06 -1.70 3.89
CA PHE A 265 -2.70 -2.19 3.63
C PHE A 265 -2.02 -2.81 4.86
N GLY A 266 -2.72 -2.88 5.99
CA GLY A 266 -2.32 -3.52 7.22
C GLY A 266 -3.10 -4.80 7.54
N SER A 267 -3.57 -4.92 8.79
CA SER A 267 -4.43 -5.99 9.28
C SER A 267 -5.38 -5.45 10.34
N TYR A 268 -6.68 -5.73 10.20
CA TYR A 268 -7.71 -5.38 11.17
C TYR A 268 -8.65 -6.57 11.39
N GLN A 269 -9.02 -6.79 12.64
CA GLN A 269 -10.12 -7.68 13.00
C GLN A 269 -11.37 -6.84 13.29
N ILE A 270 -12.38 -6.99 12.45
CA ILE A 270 -13.66 -6.31 12.56
C ILE A 270 -14.69 -7.30 13.12
N ARG A 271 -15.41 -6.89 14.15
CA ARG A 271 -16.45 -7.71 14.81
C ARG A 271 -17.73 -6.91 14.94
N ASP A 272 -18.84 -7.63 15.04
CA ASP A 272 -20.18 -7.05 15.24
C ASP A 272 -20.54 -5.96 14.24
N ALA A 273 -20.03 -6.09 12.99
CA ALA A 273 -20.31 -5.11 11.96
C ALA A 273 -21.79 -5.18 11.55
N LYS A 274 -22.48 -4.03 11.63
CA LYS A 274 -23.90 -3.92 11.29
C LYS A 274 -24.26 -2.54 10.77
N ILE A 275 -25.34 -2.47 10.00
CA ILE A 275 -26.03 -1.24 9.64
C ILE A 275 -27.24 -1.09 10.57
N ASP A 276 -27.28 -0.01 11.30
CA ASP A 276 -28.45 0.42 12.08
C ASP A 276 -29.10 1.60 11.36
N TYR A 277 -30.40 1.52 11.05
CA TYR A 277 -31.11 2.61 10.43
C TYR A 277 -32.50 2.81 11.01
N THR A 278 -32.86 4.08 11.16
CA THR A 278 -34.13 4.52 11.73
C THR A 278 -34.96 5.21 10.65
N TYR A 279 -36.24 4.88 10.57
CA TYR A 279 -37.18 5.47 9.62
C TYR A 279 -38.52 5.75 10.27
N LEU A 280 -39.25 6.74 9.71
CA LEU A 280 -40.65 7.02 10.14
C LEU A 280 -41.57 5.95 9.54
N GLU A 281 -42.32 5.29 10.40
CA GLU A 281 -43.35 4.32 9.99
C GLU A 281 -44.58 5.09 9.47
N SER A 282 -44.94 4.86 8.21
CA SER A 282 -46.08 5.53 7.53
C SER A 282 -47.39 4.77 7.72
#